data_daf80af0bb15017e96753e3acdd57565
#
_entry.id   daf80af0bb15017e96753e3acdd57565
#
_cell.length_a   1.000
_cell.length_b   1.000
_cell.length_c   1.000
_cell.angle_alpha   90.00
_cell.angle_beta   90.00
_cell.angle_gamma   90.00
#
_symmetry.space_group_name_H-M   'P 1'
#
loop_
_entity.id
_entity.type
_entity.pdbx_description
1 polymer ?
#
loop_
_entity_poly.entity_id
_entity_poly.type
_entity_poly.pdbx_seq_one_letter_code
_entity_poly.pdbx_strand_id
1 'polypeptide(L)'
;FLMNIDNLCIFFIPINKISGQAKGTSQLLNEVCDSDDAILFFPSGQCSRRQENGEIKDNEWKKTFISKAIQYQRDIIPIHFEGKNSKFFYNLAYYRKKLGIKVNIEMLYLPSELFKQRDKTFTIKIGQPIPYSTFDKSKTEKEWAQWVKEITYSL
;
A
#
# COMPACT_ATOMS: atom_id res chain seq x y z
N PHE A 1 11.94 -9.76 -4.31
CA PHE A 1 12.76 -9.06 -5.29
C PHE A 1 13.50 -7.87 -4.66
N LEU A 2 12.81 -6.86 -4.11
CA LEU A 2 13.45 -5.65 -3.56
C LEU A 2 14.43 -5.94 -2.41
N MET A 3 14.16 -6.96 -1.59
CA MET A 3 15.04 -7.38 -0.48
C MET A 3 16.38 -7.98 -0.93
N ASN A 4 16.53 -8.30 -2.23
CA ASN A 4 17.76 -8.84 -2.79
C ASN A 4 18.60 -7.76 -3.49
N ILE A 5 18.26 -6.49 -3.30
CA ILE A 5 19.04 -5.34 -3.78
C ILE A 5 19.71 -4.70 -2.58
N ASP A 6 21.02 -4.89 -2.43
CA ASP A 6 21.80 -4.57 -1.22
C ASP A 6 21.57 -3.14 -0.70
N ASN A 7 21.50 -2.16 -1.59
CA ASN A 7 21.30 -0.76 -1.20
C ASN A 7 19.84 -0.37 -0.93
N LEU A 8 18.89 -1.25 -1.21
CA LEU A 8 17.45 -0.97 -1.00
C LEU A 8 16.86 -1.76 0.17
N CYS A 9 17.41 -2.93 0.49
CA CYS A 9 16.85 -3.81 1.53
C CYS A 9 16.76 -3.13 2.91
N ILE A 10 17.66 -2.20 3.21
CA ILE A 10 17.68 -1.44 4.48
C ILE A 10 16.48 -0.52 4.66
N PHE A 11 15.81 -0.12 3.57
CA PHE A 11 14.63 0.75 3.60
C PHE A 11 13.31 -0.02 3.65
N PHE A 12 13.34 -1.36 3.61
CA PHE A 12 12.12 -2.17 3.54
C PHE A 12 11.93 -3.01 4.79
N ILE A 13 10.74 -2.92 5.37
CA ILE A 13 10.30 -3.86 6.40
C ILE A 13 9.61 -5.03 5.71
N PRO A 14 10.16 -6.26 5.80
CA PRO A 14 9.58 -7.43 5.14
C PRO A 14 8.28 -7.84 5.84
N ILE A 15 7.14 -7.72 5.15
CA ILE A 15 5.84 -8.17 5.66
C ILE A 15 5.44 -9.46 4.94
N ASN A 16 5.34 -10.55 5.68
CA ASN A 16 4.85 -11.82 5.14
C ASN A 16 3.31 -11.79 5.05
N LYS A 17 2.77 -12.04 3.85
CA LYS A 17 1.32 -12.03 3.59
C LYS A 17 0.66 -13.40 3.63
N ILE A 18 1.44 -14.47 3.61
CA ILE A 18 0.97 -15.84 3.37
C ILE A 18 1.02 -16.69 4.63
N SER A 19 2.02 -16.50 5.46
CA SER A 19 2.16 -17.14 6.77
C SER A 19 2.25 -16.07 7.85
N GLY A 20 1.88 -16.38 9.09
CA GLY A 20 1.86 -15.40 10.18
C GLY A 20 3.13 -14.55 10.23
N GLN A 21 3.00 -13.29 10.62
CA GLN A 21 4.14 -12.39 10.75
C GLN A 21 5.20 -13.00 11.66
N ALA A 22 6.43 -13.05 11.18
CA ALA A 22 7.55 -13.39 12.05
C ALA A 22 7.59 -12.37 13.21
N LYS A 23 7.77 -12.84 14.45
CA LYS A 23 7.82 -11.97 15.65
C LYS A 23 8.75 -10.76 15.46
N GLY A 24 9.88 -10.93 14.75
CA GLY A 24 10.82 -9.87 14.46
C GLY A 24 10.28 -8.75 13.55
N THR A 25 9.38 -9.04 12.61
CA THR A 25 8.81 -8.00 11.72
C THR A 25 7.91 -7.02 12.47
N SER A 26 7.12 -7.54 13.42
CA SER A 26 6.25 -6.67 14.25
C SER A 26 7.07 -5.77 15.17
N GLN A 27 8.15 -6.31 15.73
CA GLN A 27 9.07 -5.56 16.57
C GLN A 27 9.76 -4.45 15.77
N LEU A 28 10.34 -4.79 14.62
CA LEU A 28 11.00 -3.82 13.74
C LEU A 28 10.04 -2.70 13.31
N LEU A 29 8.78 -3.02 12.98
CA LEU A 29 7.77 -2.01 12.65
C LEU A 29 7.50 -1.09 13.84
N ASN A 30 7.46 -1.61 15.07
CA ASN A 30 7.28 -0.81 16.26
C ASN A 30 8.47 0.13 16.50
N GLU A 31 9.70 -0.37 16.39
CA GLU A 31 10.93 0.39 16.54
C GLU A 31 10.99 1.56 15.53
N VAL A 32 10.66 1.31 14.26
CA VAL A 32 10.61 2.36 13.24
C VAL A 32 9.45 3.35 13.48
N CYS A 33 8.31 2.89 14.00
CA CYS A 33 7.22 3.79 14.35
C CYS A 33 7.53 4.66 15.58
N ASP A 34 8.42 4.22 16.45
CA ASP A 34 8.87 4.96 17.65
C ASP A 34 10.05 5.90 17.37
N SER A 35 10.73 5.76 16.22
CA SER A 35 11.82 6.66 15.79
C SER A 35 11.27 7.95 15.17
N ASP A 36 12.16 8.91 14.90
CA ASP A 36 11.83 10.15 14.18
C ASP A 36 11.80 9.97 12.64
N ASP A 37 12.01 8.75 12.13
CA ASP A 37 12.07 8.50 10.70
C ASP A 37 10.70 8.62 10.02
N ALA A 38 10.68 9.11 8.78
CA ALA A 38 9.48 9.09 7.95
C ALA A 38 9.19 7.67 7.47
N ILE A 39 7.93 7.25 7.55
CA ILE A 39 7.50 5.91 7.16
C ILE A 39 6.56 5.98 5.96
N LEU A 40 6.91 5.32 4.87
CA LEU A 40 6.03 5.18 3.72
C LEU A 40 5.22 3.88 3.81
N PHE A 41 3.91 4.01 3.98
CA PHE A 41 2.97 2.89 4.02
C PHE A 41 2.27 2.69 2.69
N PHE A 42 2.11 1.42 2.28
CA PHE A 42 1.25 0.99 1.18
C PHE A 42 0.09 0.15 1.74
N PRO A 43 -1.00 0.78 2.21
CA PRO A 43 -2.02 0.11 3.05
C PRO A 43 -2.78 -1.01 2.35
N SER A 44 -2.94 -0.95 1.03
CA SER A 44 -3.51 -2.05 0.24
C SER A 44 -2.63 -3.30 0.27
N GLY A 45 -1.31 -3.12 0.42
CA GLY A 45 -0.32 -4.18 0.38
C GLY A 45 -0.23 -4.91 -0.96
N GLN A 46 -0.93 -4.45 -1.99
CA GLN A 46 -0.90 -4.95 -3.38
C GLN A 46 -1.05 -3.75 -4.33
N CYS A 47 -0.59 -3.91 -5.56
CA CYS A 47 -0.93 -2.96 -6.61
C CYS A 47 -2.45 -2.89 -6.80
N SER A 48 -2.95 -1.75 -7.26
CA SER A 48 -4.35 -1.55 -7.63
C SER A 48 -4.86 -2.67 -8.55
N ARG A 49 -6.13 -2.92 -8.52
CA ARG A 49 -6.79 -3.99 -9.28
C ARG A 49 -7.99 -3.46 -10.04
N ARG A 50 -8.29 -4.11 -11.16
CA ARG A 50 -9.53 -3.88 -11.89
C ARG A 50 -10.70 -4.37 -11.04
N GLN A 51 -11.61 -3.46 -10.72
CA GLN A 51 -12.85 -3.75 -10.02
C GLN A 51 -13.91 -4.28 -11.00
N GLU A 52 -15.03 -4.77 -10.49
CA GLU A 52 -16.14 -5.31 -11.31
C GLU A 52 -16.75 -4.24 -12.23
N ASN A 53 -16.81 -3.00 -11.77
CA ASN A 53 -17.24 -1.84 -12.56
C ASN A 53 -16.21 -1.38 -13.62
N GLY A 54 -15.07 -2.07 -13.74
CA GLY A 54 -13.99 -1.75 -14.68
C GLY A 54 -13.00 -0.70 -14.20
N GLU A 55 -13.25 -0.04 -13.08
CA GLU A 55 -12.34 0.93 -12.47
C GLU A 55 -11.06 0.27 -11.96
N ILE A 56 -9.93 0.97 -12.08
CA ILE A 56 -8.65 0.54 -11.50
C ILE A 56 -8.47 1.27 -10.17
N LYS A 57 -8.54 0.51 -9.09
CA LYS A 57 -8.46 1.06 -7.73
C LYS A 57 -7.81 0.06 -6.78
N ASP A 58 -7.27 0.54 -5.68
CA ASP A 58 -6.75 -0.31 -4.62
C ASP A 58 -7.87 -1.17 -4.01
N ASN A 59 -7.49 -2.36 -3.58
CA ASN A 59 -8.33 -3.14 -2.69
C ASN A 59 -8.56 -2.37 -1.37
N GLU A 60 -9.35 -2.94 -0.48
CA GLU A 60 -9.56 -2.40 0.86
C GLU A 60 -8.23 -2.13 1.57
N TRP A 61 -8.08 -0.94 2.15
CA TRP A 61 -6.90 -0.58 2.91
C TRP A 61 -6.91 -1.23 4.30
N LYS A 62 -5.77 -1.74 4.70
CA LYS A 62 -5.59 -2.37 6.02
C LYS A 62 -5.44 -1.30 7.09
N LYS A 63 -6.00 -1.56 8.26
CA LYS A 63 -6.02 -0.63 9.39
C LYS A 63 -4.67 -0.40 10.09
N THR A 64 -3.64 -1.20 9.80
CA THR A 64 -2.37 -1.20 10.54
C THR A 64 -1.73 0.19 10.65
N PHE A 65 -1.76 0.99 9.59
CA PHE A 65 -1.18 2.34 9.61
C PHE A 65 -1.97 3.29 10.52
N ILE A 66 -3.30 3.15 10.61
CA ILE A 66 -4.14 3.90 11.56
C ILE A 66 -3.80 3.50 13.00
N SER A 67 -3.75 2.18 13.28
CA SER A 67 -3.37 1.69 14.62
C SER A 67 -2.01 2.24 15.06
N LYS A 68 -1.04 2.29 14.13
CA LYS A 68 0.30 2.81 14.41
C LYS A 68 0.32 4.33 14.57
N ALA A 69 -0.43 5.07 13.75
CA ALA A 69 -0.58 6.52 13.87
C ALA A 69 -1.12 6.91 15.26
N ILE A 70 -2.16 6.22 15.73
CA ILE A 70 -2.73 6.44 17.06
C ILE A 70 -1.74 6.06 18.16
N GLN A 71 -1.13 4.87 18.06
CA GLN A 71 -0.22 4.32 19.08
C GLN A 71 1.00 5.19 19.31
N TYR A 72 1.59 5.74 18.24
CA TYR A 72 2.85 6.50 18.27
C TYR A 72 2.65 8.00 18.02
N GLN A 73 1.39 8.47 18.06
CA GLN A 73 1.02 9.89 17.92
C GLN A 73 1.59 10.54 16.66
N ARG A 74 1.53 9.81 15.53
CA ARG A 74 2.10 10.25 14.25
C ARG A 74 1.00 10.67 13.29
N ASP A 75 1.16 11.85 12.70
CA ASP A 75 0.25 12.36 11.69
C ASP A 75 0.39 11.56 10.38
N ILE A 76 -0.69 11.50 9.60
CA ILE A 76 -0.73 10.82 8.32
C ILE A 76 -0.78 11.85 7.20
N ILE A 77 0.17 11.74 6.25
CA ILE A 77 0.16 12.53 5.03
C ILE A 77 -0.35 11.64 3.88
N PRO A 78 -1.54 11.89 3.33
CA PRO A 78 -2.04 11.14 2.18
C PRO A 78 -1.25 11.52 0.93
N ILE A 79 -0.79 10.50 0.19
CA ILE A 79 -0.04 10.67 -1.05
C ILE A 79 -0.71 9.88 -2.16
N HIS A 80 -1.16 10.56 -3.20
CA HIS A 80 -1.72 9.94 -4.41
C HIS A 80 -0.67 9.89 -5.52
N PHE A 81 -0.44 8.72 -6.04
CA PHE A 81 0.46 8.46 -7.15
C PHE A 81 -0.34 8.14 -8.42
N GLU A 82 -0.30 9.03 -9.41
CA GLU A 82 -0.98 8.85 -10.69
C GLU A 82 -0.17 7.93 -11.62
N GLY A 83 -0.12 6.65 -11.30
CA GLY A 83 0.56 5.64 -12.11
C GLY A 83 -0.33 4.44 -12.38
N LYS A 84 -0.22 3.87 -13.57
CA LYS A 84 -0.99 2.68 -13.95
C LYS A 84 -0.09 1.64 -14.63
N ASN A 85 -0.30 0.38 -14.26
CA ASN A 85 0.24 -0.74 -15.01
C ASN A 85 -0.52 -0.93 -16.34
N SER A 86 -0.05 -1.83 -17.17
CA SER A 86 -0.68 -2.10 -18.46
C SER A 86 -2.07 -2.73 -18.31
N LYS A 87 -2.90 -2.57 -19.33
CA LYS A 87 -4.20 -3.26 -19.41
C LYS A 87 -4.03 -4.78 -19.31
N PHE A 88 -2.94 -5.32 -19.84
CA PHE A 88 -2.62 -6.75 -19.73
C PHE A 88 -2.48 -7.17 -18.27
N PHE A 89 -1.70 -6.45 -17.47
CA PHE A 89 -1.50 -6.74 -16.04
C PHE A 89 -2.84 -6.79 -15.27
N TYR A 90 -3.68 -5.79 -15.47
CA TYR A 90 -4.98 -5.73 -14.79
C TYR A 90 -5.95 -6.80 -15.26
N ASN A 91 -6.00 -7.08 -16.55
CA ASN A 91 -6.86 -8.13 -17.11
C ASN A 91 -6.40 -9.52 -16.65
N LEU A 92 -5.10 -9.78 -16.66
CA LEU A 92 -4.55 -11.05 -16.17
C LEU A 92 -4.94 -11.29 -14.69
N ALA A 93 -4.77 -10.27 -13.84
CA ALA A 93 -5.18 -10.35 -12.43
C ALA A 93 -6.69 -10.58 -12.26
N TYR A 94 -7.51 -9.89 -13.07
CA TYR A 94 -8.98 -10.00 -13.03
C TYR A 94 -9.45 -11.39 -13.44
N TYR A 95 -9.03 -11.87 -14.61
CA TYR A 95 -9.47 -13.18 -15.12
C TYR A 95 -8.91 -14.34 -14.29
N ARG A 96 -7.67 -14.23 -13.81
CA ARG A 96 -7.09 -15.19 -12.87
C ARG A 96 -7.99 -15.36 -11.64
N LYS A 97 -8.41 -14.24 -11.03
CA LYS A 97 -9.29 -14.25 -9.85
C LYS A 97 -10.64 -14.87 -10.19
N LYS A 98 -11.22 -14.54 -11.35
CA LYS A 98 -12.50 -15.07 -11.83
C LYS A 98 -12.44 -16.58 -12.08
N LEU A 99 -11.30 -17.10 -12.52
CA LEU A 99 -11.04 -18.54 -12.72
C LEU A 99 -10.67 -19.28 -11.41
N GLY A 100 -10.66 -18.60 -10.26
CA GLY A 100 -10.34 -19.21 -8.97
C GLY A 100 -8.85 -19.56 -8.76
N ILE A 101 -7.95 -19.08 -9.63
CA ILE A 101 -6.51 -19.34 -9.51
C ILE A 101 -5.96 -18.50 -8.33
N LYS A 102 -5.50 -19.15 -7.27
CA LYS A 102 -5.03 -18.49 -6.04
C LYS A 102 -3.65 -17.83 -6.18
N VAL A 103 -2.78 -18.38 -7.04
CA VAL A 103 -1.42 -17.86 -7.23
C VAL A 103 -1.47 -16.54 -8.01
N ASN A 104 -0.78 -15.50 -7.51
CA ASN A 104 -0.73 -14.17 -8.13
C ASN A 104 0.24 -14.13 -9.31
N ILE A 105 -0.06 -14.82 -10.39
CA ILE A 105 0.81 -14.96 -11.57
C ILE A 105 1.13 -13.60 -12.23
N GLU A 106 0.24 -12.62 -12.13
CA GLU A 106 0.47 -11.26 -12.63
C GLU A 106 1.68 -10.58 -11.96
N MET A 107 2.03 -10.98 -10.75
CA MET A 107 3.18 -10.41 -10.04
C MET A 107 4.52 -10.72 -10.71
N LEU A 108 4.59 -11.79 -11.50
CA LEU A 108 5.77 -12.12 -12.31
C LEU A 108 6.04 -11.08 -13.39
N TYR A 109 5.03 -10.31 -13.78
CA TYR A 109 5.14 -9.26 -14.80
C TYR A 109 5.51 -7.89 -14.23
N LEU A 110 5.60 -7.72 -12.89
CA LEU A 110 5.95 -6.42 -12.29
C LEU A 110 7.29 -5.86 -12.78
N PRO A 111 8.36 -6.66 -12.95
CA PRO A 111 9.60 -6.13 -13.54
C PRO A 111 9.36 -5.56 -14.95
N SER A 112 8.60 -6.28 -15.78
CA SER A 112 8.23 -5.81 -17.12
C SER A 112 7.38 -4.53 -17.07
N GLU A 113 6.43 -4.45 -16.14
CA GLU A 113 5.62 -3.24 -15.95
C GLU A 113 6.49 -2.04 -15.50
N LEU A 114 7.50 -2.26 -14.65
CA LEU A 114 8.45 -1.23 -14.25
C LEU A 114 9.23 -0.69 -15.46
N PHE A 115 9.77 -1.57 -16.30
CA PHE A 115 10.51 -1.16 -17.51
C PHE A 115 9.60 -0.40 -18.52
N LYS A 116 8.31 -0.71 -18.59
CA LYS A 116 7.34 0.03 -19.42
C LYS A 116 7.09 1.45 -18.92
N GLN A 117 7.50 1.78 -17.71
CA GLN A 117 7.40 3.14 -17.15
C GLN A 117 8.62 4.01 -17.50
N ARG A 118 9.62 3.46 -18.13
CA ARG A 118 10.79 4.23 -18.57
C ARG A 118 10.35 5.42 -19.44
N ASP A 119 10.97 6.55 -19.22
CA ASP A 119 10.72 7.80 -19.94
C ASP A 119 9.28 8.36 -19.78
N LYS A 120 8.54 7.90 -18.77
CA LYS A 120 7.22 8.46 -18.41
C LYS A 120 7.32 9.45 -17.26
N THR A 121 6.49 10.48 -17.33
CA THR A 121 6.29 11.41 -16.22
C THR A 121 5.18 10.89 -15.31
N PHE A 122 5.39 11.02 -14.00
CA PHE A 122 4.40 10.66 -12.99
C PHE A 122 4.02 11.90 -12.19
N THR A 123 2.74 12.03 -11.90
CA THR A 123 2.23 13.04 -10.98
C THR A 123 2.10 12.43 -9.58
N ILE A 124 2.67 13.10 -8.59
CA ILE A 124 2.50 12.76 -7.18
C ILE A 124 1.78 13.92 -6.53
N LYS A 125 0.62 13.65 -5.94
CA LYS A 125 -0.17 14.65 -5.21
C LYS A 125 -0.05 14.35 -3.72
N ILE A 126 0.38 15.37 -2.97
CA ILE A 126 0.58 15.29 -1.51
C ILE A 126 -0.53 16.11 -0.86
N GLY A 127 -1.35 15.46 -0.05
CA GLY A 127 -2.43 16.10 0.69
C GLY A 127 -1.96 16.77 1.98
N GLN A 128 -2.89 17.42 2.67
CA GLN A 128 -2.62 18.03 3.97
C GLN A 128 -2.41 16.94 5.03
N PRO A 129 -1.53 17.16 6.01
CA PRO A 129 -1.37 16.27 7.14
C PRO A 129 -2.69 16.08 7.90
N ILE A 130 -3.01 14.84 8.20
CA ILE A 130 -4.16 14.45 9.04
C ILE A 130 -3.60 14.17 10.43
N PRO A 131 -3.91 15.02 11.44
CA PRO A 131 -3.44 14.80 12.78
C PRO A 131 -3.89 13.44 13.35
N TYR A 132 -3.04 12.77 14.10
CA TYR A 132 -3.37 11.48 14.74
C TYR A 132 -4.60 11.59 15.67
N SER A 133 -4.81 12.76 16.27
CA SER A 133 -5.98 13.06 17.14
C SER A 133 -7.31 13.04 16.39
N THR A 134 -7.31 13.07 15.07
CA THR A 134 -8.52 12.91 14.24
C THR A 134 -9.11 11.51 14.36
N PHE A 135 -8.27 10.50 14.61
CA PHE A 135 -8.68 9.09 14.67
C PHE A 135 -9.23 8.72 16.06
N ASP A 136 -10.39 9.23 16.37
CA ASP A 136 -11.09 9.01 17.62
C ASP A 136 -11.96 7.74 17.62
N LYS A 137 -12.79 7.57 18.66
CA LYS A 137 -13.69 6.42 18.82
C LYS A 137 -14.99 6.50 17.99
N SER A 138 -15.20 7.55 17.19
CA SER A 138 -16.41 7.73 16.36
C SER A 138 -16.48 6.70 15.20
N LYS A 139 -15.34 6.18 14.81
CA LYS A 139 -15.21 5.14 13.78
C LYS A 139 -14.22 4.05 14.22
N THR A 140 -14.37 2.88 13.66
CA THR A 140 -13.36 1.82 13.80
C THR A 140 -12.08 2.19 13.02
N GLU A 141 -10.94 1.65 13.42
CA GLU A 141 -9.68 1.84 12.68
C GLU A 141 -9.79 1.41 11.21
N LYS A 142 -10.66 0.45 10.91
CA LYS A 142 -10.91 -0.01 9.54
C LYS A 142 -11.69 1.04 8.73
N GLU A 143 -12.70 1.65 9.31
CA GLU A 143 -13.46 2.74 8.70
C GLU A 143 -12.58 3.97 8.49
N TRP A 144 -11.74 4.31 9.48
CA TRP A 144 -10.74 5.37 9.34
C TRP A 144 -9.76 5.09 8.18
N ALA A 145 -9.32 3.85 8.01
CA ALA A 145 -8.44 3.49 6.90
C ALA A 145 -9.12 3.69 5.53
N GLN A 146 -10.41 3.38 5.40
CA GLN A 146 -11.16 3.64 4.17
C GLN A 146 -11.41 5.15 3.96
N TRP A 147 -11.68 5.90 5.02
CA TRP A 147 -11.82 7.36 4.94
C TRP A 147 -10.52 8.03 4.45
N VAL A 148 -9.36 7.66 4.99
CA VAL A 148 -8.06 8.16 4.49
C VAL A 148 -7.83 7.77 3.03
N LYS A 149 -8.24 6.55 2.62
CA LYS A 149 -8.20 6.12 1.23
C LYS A 149 -9.03 7.06 0.33
N GLU A 150 -10.25 7.38 0.73
CA GLU A 150 -11.14 8.29 -0.03
C GLU A 150 -10.51 9.67 -0.18
N ILE A 151 -9.95 10.25 0.89
CA ILE A 151 -9.20 11.50 0.82
C ILE A 151 -8.05 11.40 -0.16
N THR A 152 -7.26 10.33 -0.09
CA THR A 152 -6.11 10.13 -0.98
C THR A 152 -6.52 10.08 -2.45
N TYR A 153 -7.65 9.44 -2.77
CA TYR A 153 -8.16 9.34 -4.14
C TYR A 153 -8.88 10.61 -4.61
N SER A 154 -9.20 11.54 -3.71
CA SER A 154 -9.80 12.85 -4.06
C SER A 154 -8.76 13.94 -4.35
N LEU A 155 -7.48 13.69 -4.10
CA LEU A 155 -6.37 14.56 -4.47
C LEU A 155 -6.22 14.60 -6.00
#